data_e587703d4b1e497fdcbcd3a090d4df0d
#
_entry.id   e587703d4b1e497fdcbcd3a090d4df0d
#
_cell.length_a   1.000
_cell.length_b   1.000
_cell.length_c   1.000
_cell.angle_alpha   90.00
_cell.angle_beta   90.00
_cell.angle_gamma   90.00
#
_symmetry.space_group_name_H-M   'P 1'
#
loop_
_entity.id
_entity.type
_entity.pdbx_description
1 polymer ?
#
loop_
_entity_poly.entity_id
_entity_poly.type
_entity_poly.pdbx_seq_one_letter_code
_entity_poly.pdbx_strand_id
1 'polypeptide(L)'
;TDSDSDDEHFVKVDTDYSSLLGQKVKVLFKDGKNNSVLGVYPIDDNSVVTVNQNEISVDAGKIVIDDESYSVETDGVTVIRDGEELNENWKAGAFKEQQSADVITLIDTDDNNKIDTAYIKTVDVAKVTYVASSQIIAGSKTYKFSEDTIDEDVEKDDWVIITKNLYCTCVATSTTSLILCLIINSQMTRKYVGH
;
A
#
# COMPACT_ATOMS: atom_id res chain seq x y z
N THR A 1 13.23 20.17 -27.62
CA THR A 1 13.45 18.73 -27.87
C THR A 1 13.35 18.04 -26.55
N ASP A 2 12.12 17.69 -26.18
CA ASP A 2 11.85 16.86 -25.02
C ASP A 2 12.36 15.45 -25.36
N SER A 3 13.38 15.05 -24.65
CA SER A 3 13.76 13.65 -24.58
C SER A 3 12.97 13.06 -23.43
N ASP A 4 11.84 12.41 -23.74
CA ASP A 4 11.23 11.45 -22.85
C ASP A 4 12.26 10.34 -22.62
N SER A 5 13.04 10.47 -21.56
CA SER A 5 13.76 9.34 -21.01
C SER A 5 12.91 8.82 -19.86
N ASP A 6 12.29 7.67 -20.06
CA ASP A 6 11.68 6.82 -19.01
C ASP A 6 12.77 6.28 -18.07
N ASP A 7 13.72 7.13 -17.66
CA ASP A 7 14.73 6.76 -16.70
C ASP A 7 14.09 6.79 -15.30
N GLU A 8 13.78 5.63 -14.76
CA GLU A 8 13.44 5.48 -13.34
C GLU A 8 14.62 5.94 -12.49
N HIS A 9 14.44 7.07 -11.81
CA HIS A 9 15.45 7.60 -10.89
C HIS A 9 15.18 7.13 -9.46
N PHE A 10 15.95 6.17 -9.00
CA PHE A 10 15.93 5.76 -7.59
C PHE A 10 16.79 6.70 -6.76
N VAL A 11 16.21 7.28 -5.72
CA VAL A 11 16.92 8.14 -4.78
C VAL A 11 16.84 7.57 -3.38
N LYS A 12 17.97 7.66 -2.66
CA LYS A 12 18.00 7.27 -1.26
C LYS A 12 17.27 8.31 -0.42
N VAL A 13 16.28 7.86 0.35
CA VAL A 13 15.56 8.67 1.34
C VAL A 13 15.77 8.09 2.74
N ASP A 14 15.83 8.97 3.76
CA ASP A 14 16.00 8.57 5.16
C ASP A 14 14.66 8.58 5.92
N THR A 15 13.56 8.91 5.24
CA THR A 15 12.21 9.00 5.80
C THR A 15 11.29 8.04 5.08
N ASP A 16 10.36 7.43 5.81
CA ASP A 16 9.31 6.61 5.24
C ASP A 16 8.20 7.50 4.65
N TYR A 17 7.96 7.38 3.37
CA TYR A 17 6.92 8.07 2.61
C TYR A 17 5.83 7.13 2.10
N SER A 18 5.72 5.92 2.64
CA SER A 18 4.72 4.93 2.20
C SER A 18 3.27 5.41 2.33
N SER A 19 3.00 6.32 3.26
CA SER A 19 1.68 6.95 3.42
C SER A 19 1.29 7.87 2.26
N LEU A 20 2.23 8.22 1.39
CA LEU A 20 2.00 9.08 0.22
C LEU A 20 1.83 8.27 -1.08
N LEU A 21 1.84 6.94 -1.00
CA LEU A 21 1.66 6.09 -2.17
C LEU A 21 0.31 6.38 -2.86
N GLY A 22 0.36 6.55 -4.18
CA GLY A 22 -0.79 6.89 -5.00
C GLY A 22 -1.16 8.38 -5.01
N GLN A 23 -0.54 9.21 -4.19
CA GLN A 23 -0.77 10.65 -4.14
C GLN A 23 0.18 11.41 -5.06
N LYS A 24 -0.28 12.55 -5.58
CA LYS A 24 0.62 13.54 -6.19
C LYS A 24 1.47 14.19 -5.11
N VAL A 25 2.76 14.27 -5.34
CA VAL A 25 3.71 14.78 -4.34
C VAL A 25 4.64 15.83 -4.91
N LYS A 26 5.09 16.73 -4.05
CA LYS A 26 6.18 17.67 -4.30
C LYS A 26 7.46 17.11 -3.68
N VAL A 27 8.45 16.82 -4.53
CA VAL A 27 9.77 16.35 -4.08
C VAL A 27 10.74 17.53 -4.02
N LEU A 28 11.36 17.76 -2.87
CA LEU A 28 12.41 18.75 -2.69
C LEU A 28 13.77 18.06 -2.69
N PHE A 29 14.68 18.57 -3.50
CA PHE A 29 16.05 18.11 -3.61
C PHE A 29 17.03 19.06 -2.93
N LYS A 30 18.06 18.52 -2.34
CA LYS A 30 19.13 19.29 -1.70
C LYS A 30 20.06 19.88 -2.76
N ASP A 31 20.26 21.20 -2.72
CA ASP A 31 21.20 21.94 -3.56
C ASP A 31 21.05 21.66 -5.07
N GLY A 32 19.81 21.42 -5.54
CA GLY A 32 19.53 21.14 -6.95
C GLY A 32 20.12 19.79 -7.45
N LYS A 33 20.52 18.92 -6.54
CA LYS A 33 20.99 17.57 -6.88
C LYS A 33 19.83 16.57 -6.87
N ASN A 34 19.48 16.05 -8.03
CA ASN A 34 18.35 15.13 -8.22
C ASN A 34 18.51 13.78 -7.50
N ASN A 35 19.65 13.49 -6.93
CA ASN A 35 19.92 12.24 -6.20
C ASN A 35 19.92 12.38 -4.66
N SER A 36 19.53 13.54 -4.14
CA SER A 36 19.50 13.80 -2.71
C SER A 36 18.18 14.47 -2.33
N VAL A 37 17.21 13.67 -1.92
CA VAL A 37 15.89 14.15 -1.48
C VAL A 37 16.02 14.81 -0.11
N LEU A 38 15.55 16.04 -0.01
CA LEU A 38 15.39 16.77 1.26
C LEU A 38 14.06 16.44 1.95
N GLY A 39 13.01 16.25 1.16
CA GLY A 39 11.69 15.87 1.66
C GLY A 39 10.70 15.62 0.52
N VAL A 40 9.64 14.87 0.85
CA VAL A 40 8.49 14.61 -0.02
C VAL A 40 7.24 15.04 0.72
N TYR A 41 6.39 15.81 0.08
CA TYR A 41 5.19 16.38 0.66
C TYR A 41 4.00 16.13 -0.26
N PRO A 42 2.81 15.79 0.26
CA PRO A 42 1.61 15.78 -0.57
C PRO A 42 1.35 17.19 -1.10
N ILE A 43 0.71 17.30 -2.23
CA ILE A 43 0.14 18.57 -2.70
C ILE A 43 -1.22 18.81 -2.05
N ASP A 44 -1.65 20.06 -1.98
CA ASP A 44 -2.91 20.43 -1.32
C ASP A 44 -4.16 19.92 -2.07
N ASP A 45 -4.01 19.58 -3.36
CA ASP A 45 -5.09 19.09 -4.22
C ASP A 45 -5.43 17.59 -3.99
N ASN A 46 -4.67 16.86 -3.15
CA ASN A 46 -5.02 15.49 -2.81
C ASN A 46 -6.13 15.44 -1.75
N SER A 47 -7.20 14.70 -2.06
CA SER A 47 -8.19 14.25 -1.07
C SER A 47 -8.05 12.74 -0.87
N VAL A 48 -7.92 12.30 0.38
CA VAL A 48 -7.56 10.91 0.72
C VAL A 48 -8.53 10.33 1.75
N VAL A 49 -9.12 9.18 1.43
CA VAL A 49 -9.99 8.42 2.33
C VAL A 49 -9.46 7.00 2.45
N THR A 50 -9.17 6.55 3.68
CA THR A 50 -8.69 5.18 3.94
C THR A 50 -9.70 4.43 4.78
N VAL A 51 -10.09 3.25 4.32
CA VAL A 51 -11.13 2.40 4.92
C VAL A 51 -10.79 0.93 4.79
N ASN A 52 -11.43 0.09 5.60
CA ASN A 52 -11.43 -1.35 5.36
C ASN A 52 -12.46 -1.68 4.28
N GLN A 53 -12.21 -2.72 3.51
CA GLN A 53 -13.09 -3.15 2.43
C GLN A 53 -14.54 -3.38 2.87
N ASN A 54 -14.77 -3.91 4.07
CA ASN A 54 -16.10 -4.19 4.59
C ASN A 54 -16.93 -2.92 4.90
N GLU A 55 -16.29 -1.75 4.92
CA GLU A 55 -16.93 -0.44 5.10
C GLU A 55 -17.36 0.18 3.76
N ILE A 56 -16.93 -0.41 2.64
CA ILE A 56 -17.27 0.05 1.30
C ILE A 56 -18.59 -0.60 0.83
N SER A 57 -19.49 0.21 0.41
CA SER A 57 -20.66 -0.20 -0.39
C SER A 57 -20.68 0.52 -1.74
N VAL A 58 -21.50 0.05 -2.66
CA VAL A 58 -21.64 0.66 -3.99
C VAL A 58 -23.11 0.89 -4.27
N ASP A 59 -23.48 2.13 -4.52
CA ASP A 59 -24.82 2.53 -4.91
C ASP A 59 -24.78 3.48 -6.12
N ALA A 60 -25.69 3.27 -7.06
CA ALA A 60 -25.84 4.08 -8.28
C ALA A 60 -24.52 4.37 -9.04
N GLY A 61 -23.55 3.43 -9.00
CA GLY A 61 -22.26 3.57 -9.66
C GLY A 61 -21.26 4.44 -8.92
N LYS A 62 -21.52 4.73 -7.64
CA LYS A 62 -20.60 5.44 -6.74
C LYS A 62 -20.14 4.52 -5.61
N ILE A 63 -18.96 4.80 -5.08
CA ILE A 63 -18.46 4.22 -3.84
C ILE A 63 -19.15 4.96 -2.68
N VAL A 64 -19.67 4.23 -1.69
CA VAL A 64 -20.31 4.79 -0.51
C VAL A 64 -19.60 4.30 0.74
N ILE A 65 -19.19 5.24 1.60
CA ILE A 65 -18.48 5.03 2.86
C ILE A 65 -19.12 5.96 3.88
N ASP A 66 -19.57 5.43 5.02
CA ASP A 66 -20.19 6.22 6.11
C ASP A 66 -21.27 7.21 5.63
N ASP A 67 -22.15 6.76 4.70
CA ASP A 67 -23.19 7.55 4.06
C ASP A 67 -22.69 8.67 3.10
N GLU A 68 -21.38 8.82 2.93
CA GLU A 68 -20.79 9.70 1.92
C GLU A 68 -20.60 8.99 0.58
N SER A 69 -20.87 9.69 -0.53
CA SER A 69 -20.81 9.13 -1.87
C SER A 69 -19.64 9.70 -2.67
N TYR A 70 -18.75 8.84 -3.14
CA TYR A 70 -17.59 9.19 -3.94
C TYR A 70 -17.80 8.76 -5.39
N SER A 71 -17.70 9.71 -6.30
CA SER A 71 -17.67 9.42 -7.74
C SER A 71 -16.31 8.88 -8.14
N VAL A 72 -16.23 8.09 -9.20
CA VAL A 72 -14.96 7.65 -9.79
C VAL A 72 -14.77 8.30 -11.14
N GLU A 73 -13.53 8.39 -11.60
CA GLU A 73 -13.22 8.94 -12.91
C GLU A 73 -13.90 8.18 -14.06
N THR A 74 -14.21 8.90 -15.15
CA THR A 74 -14.93 8.34 -16.29
C THR A 74 -14.17 7.19 -16.95
N ASP A 75 -12.86 7.28 -17.01
CA ASP A 75 -11.98 6.24 -17.56
C ASP A 75 -11.68 5.14 -16.54
N GLY A 76 -12.05 5.35 -15.28
CA GLY A 76 -11.88 4.44 -14.15
C GLY A 76 -10.73 4.87 -13.25
N VAL A 77 -10.57 4.12 -12.17
CA VAL A 77 -9.59 4.35 -11.11
C VAL A 77 -8.33 3.56 -11.42
N THR A 78 -7.17 4.20 -11.40
CA THR A 78 -5.86 3.52 -11.40
C THR A 78 -5.69 2.79 -10.08
N VAL A 79 -5.41 1.49 -10.12
CA VAL A 79 -5.29 0.67 -8.92
C VAL A 79 -3.86 0.23 -8.69
N ILE A 80 -3.35 0.50 -7.51
CA ILE A 80 -2.07 0.00 -7.01
C ILE A 80 -2.36 -1.00 -5.90
N ARG A 81 -2.00 -2.27 -6.09
CA ARG A 81 -2.19 -3.32 -5.08
C ARG A 81 -0.84 -3.80 -4.57
N ASP A 82 -0.64 -3.73 -3.26
CA ASP A 82 0.59 -4.18 -2.59
C ASP A 82 1.89 -3.57 -3.19
N GLY A 83 1.79 -2.35 -3.77
CA GLY A 83 2.88 -1.62 -4.40
C GLY A 83 3.02 -1.84 -5.91
N GLU A 84 2.21 -2.71 -6.52
CA GLU A 84 2.20 -2.97 -7.96
C GLU A 84 0.96 -2.33 -8.61
N GLU A 85 1.18 -1.55 -9.67
CA GLU A 85 0.08 -1.00 -10.45
C GLU A 85 -0.57 -2.10 -11.29
N LEU A 86 -1.90 -2.21 -11.18
CA LEU A 86 -2.68 -3.12 -11.99
C LEU A 86 -2.94 -2.45 -13.36
N ASN A 87 -2.74 -3.21 -14.45
CA ASN A 87 -3.04 -2.74 -15.81
C ASN A 87 -4.56 -2.71 -16.09
N GLU A 88 -5.36 -2.33 -15.10
CA GLU A 88 -6.82 -2.31 -15.14
C GLU A 88 -7.33 -1.04 -14.48
N ASN A 89 -8.21 -0.31 -15.17
CA ASN A 89 -8.92 0.82 -14.59
C ASN A 89 -10.25 0.35 -14.00
N TRP A 90 -10.40 0.46 -12.69
CA TRP A 90 -11.58 -0.01 -12.01
C TRP A 90 -12.72 1.00 -12.03
N LYS A 91 -13.95 0.49 -12.21
CA LYS A 91 -15.18 1.24 -11.91
C LYS A 91 -15.61 0.96 -10.46
N ALA A 92 -16.47 1.79 -9.91
CA ALA A 92 -16.94 1.66 -8.52
C ALA A 92 -17.36 0.23 -8.15
N GLY A 93 -18.00 -0.51 -9.05
CA GLY A 93 -18.43 -1.89 -8.81
C GLY A 93 -17.32 -2.87 -8.46
N ALA A 94 -16.12 -2.67 -8.99
CA ALA A 94 -14.98 -3.55 -8.73
C ALA A 94 -14.51 -3.51 -7.26
N PHE A 95 -14.74 -2.40 -6.56
CA PHE A 95 -14.36 -2.28 -5.15
C PHE A 95 -15.22 -3.15 -4.22
N LYS A 96 -16.41 -3.56 -4.65
CA LYS A 96 -17.29 -4.44 -3.87
C LYS A 96 -16.79 -5.89 -3.79
N GLU A 97 -15.95 -6.30 -4.72
CA GLU A 97 -15.50 -7.70 -4.88
C GLU A 97 -14.18 -8.02 -4.16
N GLN A 98 -13.63 -7.06 -3.42
CA GLN A 98 -12.36 -7.23 -2.72
C GLN A 98 -12.51 -8.05 -1.43
N GLN A 99 -11.38 -8.49 -0.85
CA GLN A 99 -11.40 -9.25 0.40
C GLN A 99 -11.76 -8.32 1.57
N SER A 100 -12.60 -8.77 2.47
CA SER A 100 -13.16 -7.95 3.56
C SER A 100 -12.11 -7.38 4.53
N ALA A 101 -10.93 -7.96 4.59
CA ALA A 101 -9.84 -7.49 5.44
C ALA A 101 -8.87 -6.52 4.71
N ASP A 102 -9.00 -6.35 3.39
CA ASP A 102 -8.15 -5.43 2.65
C ASP A 102 -8.37 -3.99 3.14
N VAL A 103 -7.27 -3.23 3.21
CA VAL A 103 -7.32 -1.79 3.49
C VAL A 103 -7.22 -1.05 2.16
N ILE A 104 -8.17 -0.17 1.90
CA ILE A 104 -8.28 0.58 0.65
C ILE A 104 -8.14 2.06 0.93
N THR A 105 -7.18 2.71 0.28
CA THR A 105 -7.01 4.16 0.27
C THR A 105 -7.48 4.67 -1.08
N LEU A 106 -8.55 5.46 -1.07
CA LEU A 106 -9.13 6.14 -2.24
C LEU A 106 -8.56 7.54 -2.30
N ILE A 107 -8.12 7.97 -3.46
CA ILE A 107 -7.42 9.24 -3.65
C ILE A 107 -8.03 9.98 -4.85
N ASP A 108 -8.38 11.23 -4.62
CA ASP A 108 -8.61 12.26 -5.63
C ASP A 108 -7.33 13.09 -5.67
N THR A 109 -6.63 13.11 -6.80
CA THR A 109 -5.31 13.75 -6.91
C THR A 109 -5.36 15.13 -7.55
N ASP A 110 -6.53 15.65 -7.94
CA ASP A 110 -6.69 16.91 -8.65
C ASP A 110 -7.86 17.78 -8.17
N ASP A 111 -8.44 17.42 -6.99
CA ASP A 111 -9.54 18.15 -6.31
C ASP A 111 -10.80 18.32 -7.20
N ASN A 112 -11.07 17.34 -8.07
CA ASN A 112 -12.26 17.35 -8.92
C ASN A 112 -13.46 16.62 -8.30
N ASN A 113 -13.33 16.14 -7.05
CA ASN A 113 -14.30 15.32 -6.32
C ASN A 113 -14.60 13.95 -6.96
N LYS A 114 -13.63 13.38 -7.64
CA LYS A 114 -13.70 12.03 -8.17
C LYS A 114 -12.43 11.26 -7.82
N ILE A 115 -12.63 10.02 -7.42
CA ILE A 115 -11.50 9.13 -7.17
C ILE A 115 -10.84 8.75 -8.49
N ASP A 116 -9.57 9.03 -8.63
CA ASP A 116 -8.75 8.68 -9.78
C ASP A 116 -7.71 7.60 -9.46
N THR A 117 -7.31 7.45 -8.19
CA THR A 117 -6.33 6.47 -7.77
C THR A 117 -6.82 5.71 -6.53
N ALA A 118 -6.54 4.42 -6.46
CA ALA A 118 -6.78 3.59 -5.29
C ALA A 118 -5.54 2.77 -4.94
N TYR A 119 -5.10 2.86 -3.69
CA TYR A 119 -4.09 1.98 -3.14
C TYR A 119 -4.73 0.89 -2.28
N ILE A 120 -4.53 -0.37 -2.65
CA ILE A 120 -5.07 -1.52 -1.95
C ILE A 120 -3.94 -2.28 -1.26
N LYS A 121 -4.07 -2.40 0.04
CA LYS A 121 -3.20 -3.23 0.86
C LYS A 121 -3.91 -4.52 1.21
N THR A 122 -3.40 -5.63 0.68
CA THR A 122 -3.93 -6.96 1.00
C THR A 122 -3.60 -7.34 2.44
N VAL A 123 -4.63 -7.74 3.18
CA VAL A 123 -4.50 -8.20 4.57
C VAL A 123 -5.11 -9.60 4.68
N ASP A 124 -4.25 -10.59 4.94
CA ASP A 124 -4.69 -11.95 5.29
C ASP A 124 -4.71 -12.10 6.83
N VAL A 125 -5.76 -12.69 7.36
CA VAL A 125 -5.85 -13.08 8.77
C VAL A 125 -6.03 -14.58 8.83
N ALA A 126 -5.09 -15.29 9.45
CA ALA A 126 -5.11 -16.74 9.45
C ALA A 126 -4.45 -17.35 10.69
N LYS A 127 -4.86 -18.59 11.02
CA LYS A 127 -4.24 -19.36 12.10
C LYS A 127 -2.99 -20.05 11.60
N VAL A 128 -1.88 -19.90 12.33
CA VAL A 128 -0.59 -20.53 12.03
C VAL A 128 -0.67 -22.03 12.30
N THR A 129 -0.28 -22.84 11.33
CA THR A 129 -0.20 -24.29 11.45
C THR A 129 1.25 -24.81 11.49
N TYR A 130 2.19 -24.00 10.98
CA TYR A 130 3.61 -24.32 10.96
C TYR A 130 4.47 -23.07 10.90
N VAL A 131 5.57 -23.06 11.63
CA VAL A 131 6.58 -21.98 11.65
C VAL A 131 7.94 -22.55 11.33
N ALA A 132 8.67 -21.90 10.44
CA ALA A 132 10.09 -22.14 10.13
C ALA A 132 10.83 -20.81 10.03
N SER A 133 12.16 -20.83 9.94
CA SER A 133 13.01 -19.63 9.94
C SER A 133 12.78 -18.66 8.77
N SER A 134 12.15 -19.10 7.69
CA SER A 134 11.94 -18.27 6.49
C SER A 134 10.54 -18.37 5.91
N GLN A 135 9.65 -19.08 6.59
CA GLN A 135 8.25 -19.25 6.14
C GLN A 135 7.34 -19.66 7.27
N ILE A 136 6.06 -19.30 7.14
CA ILE A 136 4.97 -19.89 7.92
C ILE A 136 3.95 -20.55 6.98
N ILE A 137 3.18 -21.49 7.53
CA ILE A 137 1.93 -21.93 6.93
C ILE A 137 0.81 -21.42 7.82
N ALA A 138 -0.05 -20.56 7.27
CA ALA A 138 -1.21 -20.02 7.95
C ALA A 138 -2.46 -20.22 7.09
N GLY A 139 -3.50 -20.79 7.69
CA GLY A 139 -4.61 -21.31 6.92
C GLY A 139 -4.14 -22.38 5.92
N SER A 140 -4.42 -22.17 4.64
CA SER A 140 -4.01 -23.07 3.54
C SER A 140 -2.84 -22.52 2.70
N LYS A 141 -2.27 -21.36 3.08
CA LYS A 141 -1.24 -20.66 2.31
C LYS A 141 0.12 -20.75 3.00
N THR A 142 1.19 -20.77 2.19
CA THR A 142 2.58 -20.62 2.65
C THR A 142 3.04 -19.20 2.39
N TYR A 143 3.53 -18.55 3.43
CA TYR A 143 4.08 -17.19 3.38
C TYR A 143 5.57 -17.25 3.66
N LYS A 144 6.35 -16.72 2.72
CA LYS A 144 7.80 -16.57 2.88
C LYS A 144 8.12 -15.17 3.38
N PHE A 145 9.07 -15.08 4.28
CA PHE A 145 9.51 -13.82 4.88
C PHE A 145 11.04 -13.83 5.10
N SER A 146 11.61 -12.67 5.42
CA SER A 146 12.95 -12.53 5.97
C SER A 146 12.87 -12.40 7.50
N GLU A 147 13.96 -12.66 8.22
CA GLU A 147 14.00 -12.67 9.70
C GLU A 147 13.43 -11.39 10.33
N ASP A 148 13.63 -10.23 9.69
CA ASP A 148 13.17 -8.95 10.22
C ASP A 148 11.69 -8.63 9.90
N THR A 149 10.94 -9.54 9.25
CA THR A 149 9.56 -9.30 8.79
C THR A 149 8.53 -10.20 9.44
N ILE A 150 8.94 -10.99 10.42
CA ILE A 150 8.08 -11.77 11.30
C ILE A 150 8.27 -11.29 12.74
N ASP A 151 7.18 -11.22 13.48
CA ASP A 151 7.21 -11.03 14.92
C ASP A 151 7.89 -12.24 15.58
N GLU A 152 8.89 -12.00 16.42
CA GLU A 152 9.70 -13.06 17.07
C GLU A 152 8.86 -14.04 17.90
N ASP A 153 7.70 -13.60 18.37
CA ASP A 153 6.81 -14.38 19.25
C ASP A 153 5.77 -15.20 18.47
N VAL A 154 5.83 -15.27 17.12
CA VAL A 154 4.86 -16.05 16.34
C VAL A 154 5.09 -17.54 16.51
N GLU A 155 4.09 -18.22 17.05
CA GLU A 155 4.10 -19.66 17.28
C GLU A 155 2.99 -20.40 16.50
N LYS A 156 3.09 -21.71 16.48
CA LYS A 156 2.02 -22.57 15.97
C LYS A 156 0.75 -22.37 16.83
N ASP A 157 -0.39 -22.32 16.17
CA ASP A 157 -1.73 -22.09 16.70
C ASP A 157 -2.09 -20.62 16.98
N ASP A 158 -1.17 -19.67 16.78
CA ASP A 158 -1.47 -18.25 16.84
C ASP A 158 -2.35 -17.79 15.66
N TRP A 159 -3.12 -16.75 15.90
CA TRP A 159 -3.74 -15.97 14.87
C TRP A 159 -2.82 -14.82 14.47
N VAL A 160 -2.55 -14.68 13.18
CA VAL A 160 -1.64 -13.67 12.65
C VAL A 160 -2.31 -12.82 11.60
N ILE A 161 -1.87 -11.57 11.52
CA ILE A 161 -2.18 -10.62 10.46
C ILE A 161 -0.99 -10.62 9.50
N ILE A 162 -1.26 -10.86 8.23
CA ILE A 162 -0.25 -10.97 7.20
C ILE A 162 -0.52 -9.90 6.15
N THR A 163 0.46 -9.02 5.94
CA THR A 163 0.42 -8.03 4.87
C THR A 163 1.55 -8.25 3.90
N LYS A 164 1.34 -7.88 2.66
CA LYS A 164 2.33 -7.95 1.60
C LYS A 164 2.62 -6.57 1.05
N ASN A 165 3.83 -6.39 0.57
CA ASN A 165 4.18 -5.32 -0.34
C ASN A 165 5.05 -5.91 -1.47
N LEU A 166 5.48 -5.08 -2.41
CA LEU A 166 6.26 -5.51 -3.58
C LEU A 166 7.52 -6.32 -3.22
N TYR A 167 8.09 -6.12 -2.02
CA TYR A 167 9.41 -6.66 -1.64
C TYR A 167 9.36 -7.72 -0.54
N CYS A 168 8.30 -7.74 0.28
CA CYS A 168 8.28 -8.64 1.45
C CYS A 168 6.87 -8.96 1.95
N THR A 169 6.81 -9.98 2.79
CA THR A 169 5.63 -10.36 3.57
C THR A 169 5.90 -10.06 5.03
N CYS A 170 5.00 -9.32 5.68
CA CYS A 170 5.03 -9.08 7.12
C CYS A 170 4.03 -9.96 7.83
N VAL A 171 4.43 -10.51 8.97
CA VAL A 171 3.61 -11.38 9.82
C VAL A 171 3.65 -10.85 11.24
N ALA A 172 2.51 -10.58 11.83
CA ALA A 172 2.41 -10.06 13.19
C ALA A 172 1.22 -10.63 13.95
N THR A 173 1.36 -10.75 15.27
CA THR A 173 0.28 -11.20 16.17
C THR A 173 -0.66 -10.06 16.56
N SER A 174 -0.26 -8.82 16.34
CA SER A 174 -1.05 -7.63 16.66
C SER A 174 -0.87 -6.51 15.65
N THR A 175 -1.80 -5.56 15.63
CA THR A 175 -1.71 -4.36 14.78
C THR A 175 -0.52 -3.48 15.15
N THR A 176 -0.10 -3.46 16.42
CA THR A 176 1.07 -2.70 16.87
C THR A 176 2.36 -3.30 16.32
N SER A 177 2.53 -4.61 16.39
CA SER A 177 3.66 -5.33 15.80
C SER A 177 3.69 -5.17 14.27
N LEU A 178 2.51 -5.14 13.63
CA LEU A 178 2.39 -4.90 12.20
C LEU A 178 2.92 -3.52 11.78
N ILE A 179 2.68 -2.47 12.57
CA ILE A 179 3.21 -1.13 12.34
C ILE A 179 4.74 -1.15 12.41
N LEU A 180 5.32 -1.84 13.41
CA LEU A 180 6.77 -1.99 13.53
C LEU A 180 7.36 -2.73 12.31
N CYS A 181 6.72 -3.79 11.86
CA CYS A 181 7.11 -4.55 10.69
C CYS A 181 7.08 -3.68 9.40
N LEU A 182 6.10 -2.80 9.25
CA LEU A 182 6.03 -1.83 8.14
C LEU A 182 7.17 -0.81 8.20
N ILE A 183 7.58 -0.36 9.38
CA ILE A 183 8.71 0.55 9.57
C ILE A 183 10.02 -0.17 9.21
N ILE A 184 10.23 -1.40 9.64
CA ILE A 184 11.40 -2.21 9.29
C ILE A 184 11.49 -2.40 7.78
N ASN A 185 10.37 -2.65 7.11
CA ASN A 185 10.31 -2.79 5.65
C ASN A 185 10.69 -1.51 4.90
N SER A 186 10.30 -0.35 5.42
CA SER A 186 10.75 0.93 4.86
C SER A 186 12.27 1.10 4.96
N GLN A 187 12.88 0.53 6.01
CA GLN A 187 14.34 0.51 6.17
C GLN A 187 15.04 -0.50 5.24
N MET A 188 14.41 -1.66 4.95
CA MET A 188 14.98 -2.65 4.04
C MET A 188 14.94 -2.22 2.58
N THR A 189 13.90 -1.53 2.14
CA THR A 189 13.86 -0.88 0.82
C THR A 189 15.08 0.04 0.63
N ARG A 190 15.62 0.61 1.71
CA ARG A 190 16.87 1.39 1.69
C ARG A 190 18.13 0.58 1.37
N LYS A 191 18.18 -0.71 1.71
CA LYS A 191 19.37 -1.54 1.46
C LYS A 191 19.46 -2.07 0.03
N TYR A 192 18.33 -2.21 -0.65
CA TYR A 192 18.28 -2.76 -2.01
C TYR A 192 18.35 -1.71 -3.14
N VAL A 193 18.19 -0.44 -2.83
CA VAL A 193 18.33 0.68 -3.79
C VAL A 193 19.76 1.20 -3.89
N GLY A 194 20.74 0.50 -3.35
CA GLY A 194 22.12 0.95 -3.20
C GLY A 194 23.19 -0.01 -3.74
N HIS A 195 23.03 -0.55 -4.96
CA HIS A 195 24.13 -1.15 -5.72
C HIS A 195 24.04 -0.81 -7.19
#